data_78dde4476c703db42a56bea00e13b59a
#
_entry.id   78dde4476c703db42a56bea00e13b59a
#
_cell.length_a   1.000
_cell.length_b   1.000
_cell.length_c   1.000
_cell.angle_alpha   90.00
_cell.angle_beta   90.00
_cell.angle_gamma   90.00
#
_symmetry.space_group_name_H-M   'P 1'
#
loop_
_entity.id
_entity.type
_entity.pdbx_description
1 polymer ?
#
loop_
_entity_poly.entity_id
_entity_poly.type
_entity_poly.pdbx_seq_one_letter_code
_entity_poly.pdbx_strand_id
1 'polypeptide(L)'
;MFLNKLNKMFLCVSLIFCSFVYTQDVEIGFGSVDADGGTMELTMTTPYDVGGFQFDILGTTLGSASGGLAADAGFTVSTGGSTILGFSFSGTFIPAGSSGVLTVVEFTADGLEACLDMGTGAISDTSGGALPVVLGDCVMLGEVVEGCTDMDACNYDENANTDDGSCTYAEENYDCDGN
;
A
#
# COMPACT_ATOMS: atom_id res chain seq x y z
N MET A 1 -31.22 67.11 -20.76
CA MET A 1 -31.21 66.60 -19.38
C MET A 1 -31.39 65.06 -19.48
N PHE A 2 -30.37 64.33 -19.16
CA PHE A 2 -30.12 62.94 -19.49
C PHE A 2 -31.00 61.99 -18.69
N LEU A 3 -31.71 61.08 -19.37
CA LEU A 3 -32.30 59.92 -18.74
C LEU A 3 -31.63 58.66 -19.33
N ASN A 4 -30.85 58.04 -18.47
CA ASN A 4 -30.09 56.85 -18.73
C ASN A 4 -31.01 55.62 -18.68
N LYS A 5 -31.15 54.94 -19.82
CA LYS A 5 -31.86 53.65 -19.92
C LYS A 5 -30.96 52.58 -19.32
N LEU A 6 -31.22 52.14 -18.12
CA LEU A 6 -30.60 50.98 -17.55
C LEU A 6 -31.24 49.73 -18.12
N ASN A 7 -30.51 49.10 -19.05
CA ASN A 7 -30.86 47.86 -19.69
C ASN A 7 -30.70 46.72 -18.67
N LYS A 8 -31.80 46.18 -18.20
CA LYS A 8 -31.78 45.00 -17.36
C LYS A 8 -31.42 43.78 -18.23
N MET A 9 -30.13 43.56 -18.35
CA MET A 9 -29.62 42.30 -18.90
C MET A 9 -29.77 41.23 -17.81
N PHE A 10 -30.79 40.38 -17.95
CA PHE A 10 -30.95 39.18 -17.16
C PHE A 10 -29.81 38.24 -17.56
N LEU A 11 -28.73 38.22 -16.75
CA LEU A 11 -27.67 37.22 -16.87
C LEU A 11 -28.23 35.93 -16.26
N CYS A 12 -28.70 35.06 -17.15
CA CYS A 12 -29.05 33.69 -16.79
C CYS A 12 -27.74 32.94 -16.51
N VAL A 13 -27.28 32.97 -15.24
CA VAL A 13 -26.17 32.12 -14.78
C VAL A 13 -26.71 30.70 -14.66
N SER A 14 -26.62 29.96 -15.76
CA SER A 14 -26.79 28.52 -15.75
C SER A 14 -25.64 27.91 -14.95
N LEU A 15 -25.90 27.63 -13.68
CA LEU A 15 -25.03 26.76 -12.89
C LEU A 15 -25.09 25.36 -13.48
N ILE A 16 -24.19 25.11 -14.42
CA ILE A 16 -23.89 23.75 -14.86
C ILE A 16 -23.22 23.12 -13.65
N PHE A 17 -24.01 22.42 -12.84
CA PHE A 17 -23.50 21.41 -11.93
C PHE A 17 -22.87 20.32 -12.79
N CYS A 18 -21.59 20.49 -13.11
CA CYS A 18 -20.78 19.40 -13.60
C CYS A 18 -20.62 18.44 -12.40
N SER A 19 -21.56 17.50 -12.28
CA SER A 19 -21.40 16.37 -11.37
C SER A 19 -20.20 15.60 -11.90
N PHE A 20 -19.02 15.89 -11.35
CA PHE A 20 -17.91 14.97 -11.47
C PHE A 20 -18.37 13.67 -10.81
N VAL A 21 -18.75 12.72 -11.60
CA VAL A 21 -18.87 11.34 -11.15
C VAL A 21 -17.43 10.91 -10.87
N TYR A 22 -16.98 11.10 -9.64
CA TYR A 22 -15.82 10.39 -9.15
C TYR A 22 -16.22 8.93 -9.13
N THR A 23 -15.76 8.15 -10.08
CA THR A 23 -15.70 6.71 -9.90
C THR A 23 -14.76 6.51 -8.73
N GLN A 24 -15.32 6.22 -7.56
CA GLN A 24 -14.51 5.88 -6.40
C GLN A 24 -13.94 4.49 -6.66
N ASP A 25 -12.63 4.41 -6.67
CA ASP A 25 -11.95 3.13 -6.81
C ASP A 25 -11.96 2.40 -5.46
N VAL A 26 -11.68 1.10 -5.47
CA VAL A 26 -11.37 0.39 -4.24
C VAL A 26 -9.99 0.87 -3.79
N GLU A 27 -9.89 1.36 -2.57
CA GLU A 27 -8.63 1.79 -1.97
C GLU A 27 -8.12 0.68 -1.07
N ILE A 28 -6.89 0.23 -1.30
CA ILE A 28 -6.16 -0.71 -0.43
C ILE A 28 -4.95 0.04 0.13
N GLY A 29 -4.74 -0.05 1.43
CA GLY A 29 -3.64 0.64 2.10
C GLY A 29 -3.13 -0.13 3.30
N PHE A 30 -2.12 0.43 3.94
CA PHE A 30 -1.66 -0.02 5.25
C PHE A 30 -2.35 0.76 6.35
N GLY A 31 -2.66 0.06 7.44
CA GLY A 31 -3.07 0.65 8.71
C GLY A 31 -1.89 0.73 9.68
N SER A 32 -2.08 0.22 10.90
CA SER A 32 -1.00 0.10 11.88
C SER A 32 -0.01 -0.98 11.45
N VAL A 33 1.28 -0.68 11.55
CA VAL A 33 2.38 -1.63 11.27
C VAL A 33 3.26 -1.72 12.51
N ASP A 34 3.40 -2.93 13.03
CA ASP A 34 4.33 -3.28 14.10
C ASP A 34 5.43 -4.17 13.50
N ALA A 35 6.51 -3.53 13.04
CA ALA A 35 7.61 -4.21 12.38
C ALA A 35 8.38 -5.13 13.33
N ASP A 36 8.52 -4.75 14.60
CA ASP A 36 9.19 -5.56 15.62
C ASP A 36 8.35 -6.78 16.04
N GLY A 37 7.02 -6.58 16.15
CA GLY A 37 6.06 -7.66 16.44
C GLY A 37 5.69 -8.48 15.22
N GLY A 38 6.13 -8.07 14.01
CA GLY A 38 5.87 -8.79 12.77
C GLY A 38 4.38 -8.84 12.39
N THR A 39 3.63 -7.76 12.61
CA THR A 39 2.21 -7.67 12.25
C THR A 39 1.87 -6.36 11.55
N MET A 40 0.97 -6.42 10.57
CA MET A 40 0.46 -5.25 9.88
C MET A 40 -1.05 -5.35 9.63
N GLU A 41 -1.72 -4.21 9.69
CA GLU A 41 -3.09 -4.06 9.23
C GLU A 41 -3.11 -3.69 7.76
N LEU A 42 -3.86 -4.43 6.97
CA LEU A 42 -4.27 -4.01 5.62
C LEU A 42 -5.62 -3.35 5.72
N THR A 43 -5.81 -2.22 5.06
CA THR A 43 -7.06 -1.47 5.06
C THR A 43 -7.72 -1.52 3.69
N MET A 44 -9.05 -1.43 3.68
CA MET A 44 -9.84 -1.32 2.47
C MET A 44 -10.92 -0.25 2.65
N THR A 45 -11.12 0.56 1.61
CA THR A 45 -12.35 1.34 1.42
C THR A 45 -12.92 1.00 0.05
N THR A 46 -14.19 0.60 0.00
CA THR A 46 -14.79 0.14 -1.25
C THR A 46 -16.18 0.73 -1.47
N PRO A 47 -16.45 1.31 -2.66
CA PRO A 47 -17.80 1.69 -3.07
C PRO A 47 -18.59 0.53 -3.69
N TYR A 48 -17.96 -0.65 -3.85
CA TYR A 48 -18.51 -1.83 -4.50
C TYR A 48 -18.64 -3.00 -3.54
N ASP A 49 -19.53 -3.95 -3.87
CA ASP A 49 -19.53 -5.27 -3.26
C ASP A 49 -18.30 -6.05 -3.73
N VAL A 50 -17.41 -6.45 -2.81
CA VAL A 50 -16.18 -7.18 -3.11
C VAL A 50 -16.38 -8.66 -2.85
N GLY A 51 -16.26 -9.46 -3.92
CA GLY A 51 -16.39 -10.93 -3.88
C GLY A 51 -15.08 -11.65 -3.64
N GLY A 52 -13.95 -11.01 -3.89
CA GLY A 52 -12.60 -11.57 -3.65
C GLY A 52 -11.50 -10.55 -3.87
N PHE A 53 -10.32 -10.86 -3.33
CA PHE A 53 -9.14 -10.03 -3.51
C PHE A 53 -7.88 -10.89 -3.60
N GLN A 54 -6.94 -10.46 -4.42
CA GLN A 54 -5.57 -10.96 -4.47
C GLN A 54 -4.62 -9.82 -4.84
N PHE A 55 -3.54 -9.69 -4.08
CA PHE A 55 -2.44 -8.76 -4.35
C PHE A 55 -1.19 -9.18 -3.58
N ASP A 56 -0.07 -8.54 -3.86
CA ASP A 56 1.22 -8.79 -3.23
C ASP A 56 1.60 -7.68 -2.26
N ILE A 57 2.39 -8.03 -1.25
CA ILE A 57 3.02 -7.10 -0.31
C ILE A 57 4.53 -7.31 -0.44
N LEU A 58 5.13 -6.54 -1.35
CA LEU A 58 6.56 -6.61 -1.64
C LEU A 58 7.39 -6.18 -0.43
N GLY A 59 8.60 -6.74 -0.31
CA GLY A 59 9.50 -6.48 0.82
C GLY A 59 9.16 -7.27 2.08
N THR A 60 8.24 -8.25 1.96
CA THR A 60 7.82 -9.10 3.08
C THR A 60 7.58 -10.55 2.67
N THR A 61 7.81 -11.46 3.60
CA THR A 61 7.28 -12.82 3.56
C THR A 61 6.12 -12.93 4.55
N LEU A 62 4.92 -13.25 4.02
CA LEU A 62 3.68 -13.25 4.79
C LEU A 62 3.50 -14.54 5.58
N GLY A 63 3.07 -14.39 6.82
CA GLY A 63 2.61 -15.44 7.72
C GLY A 63 1.10 -15.64 7.64
N SER A 64 0.43 -15.80 8.79
CA SER A 64 -1.01 -15.95 8.86
C SER A 64 -1.73 -14.62 8.68
N ALA A 65 -3.00 -14.68 8.21
CA ALA A 65 -3.88 -13.52 8.10
C ALA A 65 -5.21 -13.81 8.79
N SER A 66 -5.74 -12.81 9.53
CA SER A 66 -6.99 -12.97 10.28
C SER A 66 -7.69 -11.66 10.60
N GLY A 67 -8.96 -11.72 10.93
CA GLY A 67 -9.76 -10.58 11.39
C GLY A 67 -10.20 -9.64 10.28
N GLY A 68 -10.72 -8.48 10.69
CA GLY A 68 -11.17 -7.39 9.84
C GLY A 68 -12.39 -7.70 8.98
N LEU A 69 -12.63 -6.85 7.99
CA LEU A 69 -13.77 -6.94 7.05
C LEU A 69 -13.84 -8.29 6.34
N ALA A 70 -12.69 -8.91 6.04
CA ALA A 70 -12.62 -10.20 5.40
C ALA A 70 -13.23 -11.30 6.30
N ALA A 71 -12.83 -11.34 7.57
CA ALA A 71 -13.36 -12.31 8.53
C ALA A 71 -14.85 -12.06 8.82
N ASP A 72 -15.25 -10.79 8.98
CA ASP A 72 -16.65 -10.40 9.23
C ASP A 72 -17.56 -10.80 8.07
N ALA A 73 -17.04 -10.75 6.84
CA ALA A 73 -17.74 -11.21 5.63
C ALA A 73 -17.67 -12.74 5.43
N GLY A 74 -16.98 -13.46 6.29
CA GLY A 74 -16.82 -14.91 6.19
C GLY A 74 -15.88 -15.38 5.09
N PHE A 75 -14.88 -14.56 4.76
CA PHE A 75 -13.83 -14.91 3.81
C PHE A 75 -12.82 -15.87 4.43
N THR A 76 -12.29 -16.75 3.59
CA THR A 76 -11.04 -17.45 3.85
C THR A 76 -9.92 -16.61 3.28
N VAL A 77 -8.96 -16.23 4.13
CA VAL A 77 -7.76 -15.51 3.71
C VAL A 77 -6.58 -16.47 3.77
N SER A 78 -5.82 -16.53 2.68
CA SER A 78 -4.63 -17.36 2.53
C SER A 78 -3.45 -16.50 2.10
N THR A 79 -2.26 -16.83 2.56
CA THR A 79 -1.02 -16.17 2.25
C THR A 79 0.00 -17.15 1.67
N GLY A 80 0.93 -16.66 0.85
CA GLY A 80 2.00 -17.49 0.29
C GLY A 80 3.10 -16.61 -0.31
N GLY A 81 4.31 -16.62 0.29
CA GLY A 81 5.35 -15.67 -0.07
C GLY A 81 4.91 -14.25 0.24
N SER A 82 4.90 -13.37 -0.75
CA SER A 82 4.37 -12.00 -0.64
C SER A 82 2.88 -11.88 -0.98
N THR A 83 2.24 -12.93 -1.50
CA THR A 83 0.86 -12.88 -2.00
C THR A 83 -0.16 -13.11 -0.89
N ILE A 84 -1.22 -12.30 -0.87
CA ILE A 84 -2.43 -12.51 -0.07
C ILE A 84 -3.64 -12.73 -0.98
N LEU A 85 -4.47 -13.69 -0.63
CA LEU A 85 -5.69 -14.07 -1.37
C LEU A 85 -6.85 -14.20 -0.38
N GLY A 86 -7.96 -13.50 -0.63
CA GLY A 86 -9.18 -13.62 0.15
C GLY A 86 -10.39 -13.93 -0.73
N PHE A 87 -11.18 -14.90 -0.34
CA PHE A 87 -12.41 -15.30 -1.05
C PHE A 87 -13.39 -16.01 -0.13
N SER A 88 -14.65 -16.11 -0.56
CA SER A 88 -15.69 -16.81 0.17
C SER A 88 -16.15 -18.06 -0.58
N PHE A 89 -16.17 -19.21 0.09
CA PHE A 89 -16.77 -20.45 -0.43
C PHE A 89 -18.30 -20.42 -0.41
N SER A 90 -18.91 -19.61 0.44
CA SER A 90 -20.36 -19.48 0.60
C SER A 90 -20.99 -18.40 -0.28
N GLY A 91 -20.16 -17.68 -1.07
CA GLY A 91 -20.64 -16.60 -1.93
C GLY A 91 -21.00 -15.33 -1.15
N THR A 92 -20.50 -15.17 0.07
CA THR A 92 -20.59 -13.91 0.81
C THR A 92 -19.60 -12.89 0.24
N PHE A 93 -19.79 -11.62 0.55
CA PHE A 93 -19.00 -10.52 0.01
C PHE A 93 -18.80 -9.42 1.07
N ILE A 94 -17.79 -8.58 0.90
CA ILE A 94 -17.62 -7.37 1.68
C ILE A 94 -18.52 -6.30 1.05
N PRO A 95 -19.49 -5.73 1.81
CA PRO A 95 -20.50 -4.84 1.23
C PRO A 95 -19.92 -3.52 0.73
N ALA A 96 -20.54 -2.97 -0.31
CA ALA A 96 -20.30 -1.60 -0.76
C ALA A 96 -20.44 -0.59 0.39
N GLY A 97 -19.53 0.39 0.42
CA GLY A 97 -19.44 1.39 1.49
C GLY A 97 -18.69 0.93 2.73
N SER A 98 -18.12 -0.28 2.72
CA SER A 98 -17.23 -0.73 3.79
C SER A 98 -15.92 0.06 3.80
N SER A 99 -15.44 0.41 4.99
CA SER A 99 -14.16 1.09 5.20
C SER A 99 -13.58 0.66 6.54
N GLY A 100 -12.31 0.28 6.57
CA GLY A 100 -11.62 -0.15 7.78
C GLY A 100 -10.54 -1.18 7.51
N VAL A 101 -10.14 -1.90 8.57
CA VAL A 101 -9.15 -2.97 8.47
C VAL A 101 -9.73 -4.12 7.65
N LEU A 102 -9.09 -4.43 6.51
CA LEU A 102 -9.45 -5.57 5.67
C LEU A 102 -9.10 -6.88 6.36
N THR A 103 -7.88 -6.99 6.84
CA THR A 103 -7.35 -8.12 7.62
C THR A 103 -6.06 -7.72 8.32
N VAL A 104 -5.68 -8.44 9.36
CA VAL A 104 -4.36 -8.33 10.01
C VAL A 104 -3.49 -9.47 9.52
N VAL A 105 -2.26 -9.17 9.13
CA VAL A 105 -1.31 -10.12 8.55
C VAL A 105 -0.06 -10.20 9.42
N GLU A 106 0.38 -11.41 9.74
CA GLU A 106 1.72 -11.64 10.26
C GLU A 106 2.73 -11.60 9.11
N PHE A 107 3.92 -11.06 9.35
CA PHE A 107 4.96 -10.99 8.34
C PHE A 107 6.37 -11.06 8.91
N THR A 108 7.32 -11.37 8.05
CA THR A 108 8.75 -11.16 8.25
C THR A 108 9.21 -10.14 7.22
N ALA A 109 9.94 -9.11 7.66
CA ALA A 109 10.50 -8.12 6.75
C ALA A 109 11.67 -8.73 5.96
N ASP A 110 11.62 -8.57 4.64
CA ASP A 110 12.69 -8.95 3.70
C ASP A 110 13.47 -7.72 3.20
N GLY A 111 13.05 -6.52 3.62
CA GLY A 111 13.62 -5.23 3.26
C GLY A 111 13.24 -4.14 4.25
N LEU A 112 13.59 -2.91 3.92
CA LEU A 112 13.34 -1.73 4.76
C LEU A 112 11.93 -1.15 4.59
N GLU A 113 11.21 -1.55 3.55
CA GLU A 113 9.86 -1.07 3.27
C GLU A 113 8.95 -2.20 2.77
N ALA A 114 7.66 -2.04 3.00
CA ALA A 114 6.61 -2.85 2.38
C ALA A 114 5.81 -2.00 1.41
N CYS A 115 5.57 -2.55 0.22
CA CYS A 115 4.78 -1.91 -0.83
C CYS A 115 3.68 -2.83 -1.33
N LEU A 116 2.48 -2.28 -1.53
CA LEU A 116 1.39 -3.02 -2.17
C LEU A 116 1.63 -3.09 -3.68
N ASP A 117 1.37 -4.25 -4.28
CA ASP A 117 1.43 -4.45 -5.73
C ASP A 117 0.29 -5.36 -6.18
N MET A 118 -0.41 -4.97 -7.24
CA MET A 118 -1.46 -5.82 -7.82
C MET A 118 -0.88 -7.01 -8.58
N GLY A 119 0.35 -6.92 -9.10
CA GLY A 119 0.97 -7.99 -9.86
C GLY A 119 0.03 -8.60 -10.90
N THR A 120 -0.29 -9.88 -10.76
CA THR A 120 -1.32 -10.59 -11.54
C THR A 120 -2.64 -10.74 -10.77
N GLY A 121 -2.76 -10.10 -9.59
CA GLY A 121 -3.94 -10.13 -8.74
C GLY A 121 -5.07 -9.22 -9.24
N ALA A 122 -6.16 -9.25 -8.51
CA ALA A 122 -7.32 -8.39 -8.73
C ALA A 122 -8.15 -8.26 -7.46
N ILE A 123 -8.86 -7.17 -7.33
CA ILE A 123 -10.05 -7.08 -6.48
C ILE A 123 -11.25 -7.33 -7.39
N SER A 124 -12.10 -8.27 -7.03
CA SER A 124 -13.22 -8.67 -7.88
C SER A 124 -14.57 -8.38 -7.24
N ASP A 125 -15.55 -8.07 -8.09
CA ASP A 125 -16.96 -8.03 -7.68
C ASP A 125 -17.53 -9.44 -7.44
N THR A 126 -18.79 -9.51 -7.05
CA THR A 126 -19.49 -10.78 -6.76
C THR A 126 -19.73 -11.66 -8.00
N SER A 127 -19.48 -11.13 -9.20
CA SER A 127 -19.56 -11.83 -10.48
C SER A 127 -18.20 -12.29 -11.02
N GLY A 128 -17.11 -11.92 -10.32
CA GLY A 128 -15.74 -12.18 -10.72
C GLY A 128 -15.15 -11.13 -11.68
N GLY A 129 -15.86 -10.02 -11.91
CA GLY A 129 -15.35 -8.88 -12.68
C GLY A 129 -14.32 -8.09 -11.87
N ALA A 130 -13.21 -7.68 -12.50
CA ALA A 130 -12.20 -6.86 -11.83
C ALA A 130 -12.74 -5.45 -11.53
N LEU A 131 -12.51 -4.98 -10.31
CA LEU A 131 -12.84 -3.63 -9.85
C LEU A 131 -11.65 -2.70 -10.04
N PRO A 132 -11.86 -1.38 -10.24
CA PRO A 132 -10.80 -0.40 -10.26
C PRO A 132 -10.20 -0.27 -8.84
N VAL A 133 -8.86 -0.22 -8.76
CA VAL A 133 -8.12 -0.22 -7.48
C VAL A 133 -7.09 0.88 -7.47
N VAL A 134 -6.98 1.56 -6.33
CA VAL A 134 -5.86 2.44 -5.98
C VAL A 134 -5.15 1.84 -4.78
N LEU A 135 -3.84 1.71 -4.89
CA LEU A 135 -2.97 1.26 -3.81
C LEU A 135 -2.40 2.46 -3.06
N GLY A 136 -2.34 2.35 -1.75
CA GLY A 136 -1.70 3.33 -0.88
C GLY A 136 -0.17 3.31 -1.00
N ASP A 137 0.46 4.28 -0.35
CA ASP A 137 1.92 4.42 -0.31
C ASP A 137 2.59 3.24 0.42
N CYS A 138 3.87 3.03 0.12
CA CYS A 138 4.70 2.07 0.86
C CYS A 138 4.87 2.52 2.32
N VAL A 139 5.14 1.57 3.21
CA VAL A 139 5.43 1.83 4.63
C VAL A 139 6.81 1.33 4.99
N MET A 140 7.50 2.08 5.86
CA MET A 140 8.81 1.68 6.36
C MET A 140 8.66 0.56 7.40
N LEU A 141 9.50 -0.47 7.29
CA LEU A 141 9.56 -1.60 8.20
C LEU A 141 10.76 -1.54 9.14
N GLY A 142 11.67 -0.59 8.94
CA GLY A 142 12.87 -0.42 9.73
C GLY A 142 13.42 0.99 9.66
N GLU A 143 14.37 1.27 10.54
CA GLU A 143 15.13 2.52 10.50
C GLU A 143 16.21 2.44 9.42
N VAL A 144 16.34 3.50 8.62
CA VAL A 144 17.44 3.64 7.65
C VAL A 144 18.67 4.09 8.40
N VAL A 145 19.71 3.26 8.41
CA VAL A 145 21.03 3.58 8.95
C VAL A 145 22.01 3.67 7.77
N GLU A 146 22.36 4.89 7.40
CA GLU A 146 23.30 5.16 6.32
C GLU A 146 24.75 4.93 6.77
N GLY A 147 25.58 4.36 5.89
CA GLY A 147 26.99 4.10 6.13
C GLY A 147 27.58 3.16 5.08
N CYS A 148 28.85 2.80 5.21
CA CYS A 148 29.48 1.84 4.31
C CYS A 148 29.03 0.41 4.64
N THR A 149 28.34 -0.25 3.69
CA THR A 149 27.80 -1.61 3.86
C THR A 149 28.72 -2.70 3.30
N ASP A 150 29.87 -2.34 2.69
CA ASP A 150 30.82 -3.30 2.14
C ASP A 150 31.80 -3.79 3.23
N MET A 151 31.74 -5.09 3.54
CA MET A 151 32.59 -5.72 4.54
C MET A 151 34.10 -5.70 4.19
N ASP A 152 34.44 -5.50 2.92
CA ASP A 152 35.83 -5.39 2.47
C ASP A 152 36.39 -3.95 2.57
N ALA A 153 35.53 -2.98 2.91
CA ALA A 153 35.92 -1.60 3.11
C ALA A 153 36.56 -1.35 4.48
N CYS A 154 37.50 -0.40 4.53
CA CYS A 154 38.19 -0.04 5.77
C CYS A 154 37.27 0.63 6.81
N ASN A 155 36.21 1.27 6.37
CA ASN A 155 35.22 1.94 7.21
C ASN A 155 33.86 1.26 7.19
N TYR A 156 33.84 -0.06 7.03
CA TYR A 156 32.61 -0.84 7.14
C TYR A 156 31.88 -0.54 8.46
N ASP A 157 30.58 -0.27 8.36
CA ASP A 157 29.69 -0.10 9.53
C ASP A 157 28.71 -1.27 9.58
N GLU A 158 28.84 -2.10 10.60
CA GLU A 158 27.97 -3.28 10.81
C GLU A 158 26.52 -2.92 11.09
N ASN A 159 26.23 -1.66 11.47
CA ASN A 159 24.86 -1.20 11.73
C ASN A 159 24.23 -0.57 10.49
N ALA A 160 25.03 -0.20 9.47
CA ALA A 160 24.51 0.39 8.25
C ALA A 160 23.70 -0.66 7.45
N ASN A 161 22.51 -0.24 7.00
CA ASN A 161 21.65 -1.03 6.12
C ASN A 161 21.39 -0.35 4.77
N THR A 162 21.98 0.84 4.58
CA THR A 162 21.89 1.62 3.35
C THR A 162 23.26 2.21 3.06
N ASP A 163 23.81 1.89 1.88
CA ASP A 163 25.11 2.43 1.47
C ASP A 163 24.97 3.91 1.10
N ASP A 164 25.75 4.76 1.76
CA ASP A 164 25.83 6.19 1.52
C ASP A 164 26.96 6.60 0.54
N GLY A 165 27.69 5.61 0.00
CA GLY A 165 28.82 5.80 -0.90
C GLY A 165 30.09 6.24 -0.19
N SER A 166 30.16 6.14 1.13
CA SER A 166 31.33 6.56 1.94
C SER A 166 32.42 5.50 2.04
N CYS A 167 32.22 4.30 1.44
CA CYS A 167 33.17 3.21 1.51
C CYS A 167 34.57 3.62 1.07
N THR A 168 35.57 3.32 1.90
CA THR A 168 36.98 3.55 1.62
C THR A 168 37.74 2.24 1.65
N TYR A 169 38.72 2.09 0.79
CA TYR A 169 39.48 0.87 0.63
C TYR A 169 40.99 1.14 0.82
N ALA A 170 41.72 0.13 1.25
CA ALA A 170 43.18 0.18 1.33
C ALA A 170 43.79 0.42 -0.06
N GLU A 171 44.92 1.11 -0.10
CA GLU A 171 45.72 1.25 -1.32
C GLU A 171 46.34 -0.09 -1.71
N GLU A 172 46.71 -0.24 -2.98
CA GLU A 172 47.33 -1.47 -3.48
C GLU A 172 48.59 -1.84 -2.69
N ASN A 173 48.64 -3.06 -2.13
CA ASN A 173 49.68 -3.61 -1.26
C ASN A 173 49.74 -3.01 0.16
N TYR A 174 48.71 -2.31 0.60
CA TYR A 174 48.57 -1.85 1.99
C TYR A 174 47.32 -2.45 2.63
N ASP A 175 47.32 -2.52 3.97
CA ASP A 175 46.12 -2.77 4.72
C ASP A 175 45.37 -1.46 5.08
N CYS A 176 44.22 -1.56 5.75
CA CYS A 176 43.46 -0.38 6.14
C CYS A 176 44.18 0.53 7.16
N ASP A 177 45.25 0.07 7.79
CA ASP A 177 46.08 0.83 8.72
C ASP A 177 47.32 1.44 8.00
N GLY A 178 47.46 1.19 6.70
CA GLY A 178 48.55 1.72 5.87
C GLY A 178 49.89 0.99 6.04
N ASN A 179 49.86 -0.30 6.43
CA ASN A 179 51.03 -1.15 6.61
C ASN A 179 51.34 -1.95 5.36
#